data_a7bb82d2be7736e987ad0a5d0f4ca02f
#
_entry.id   a7bb82d2be7736e987ad0a5d0f4ca02f
#
_cell.length_a   1.000
_cell.length_b   1.000
_cell.length_c   1.000
_cell.angle_alpha   90.00
_cell.angle_beta   90.00
_cell.angle_gamma   90.00
#
_symmetry.space_group_name_H-M   'P 1'
#
loop_
_entity.id
_entity.type
_entity.pdbx_description
1 polymer ?
#
loop_
_entity_poly.entity_id
_entity_poly.type
_entity_poly.pdbx_seq_one_letter_code
_entity_poly.pdbx_strand_id
1 'polypeptide(L)'
;MRIITGKHRSRVLETLEGNNTRPMMGVMKESVFNTIGPYFDEIEILDLFGGSGALSLEAISRGAKHSYIVELSRDAVKVITNNVKSLKEENSVSIMNMDYKIALRKLEGKQFDLIFLDPPYKLNIVNELIYYLKEHNFLKSGSIFAFPFT
;
A
#
# COMPACT_ATOMS: atom_id res chain seq x y z
N MET A 1 -4.43 6.09 13.75
CA MET A 1 -3.82 6.64 12.52
C MET A 1 -4.88 7.45 11.78
N ARG A 2 -4.51 8.59 11.25
CA ARG A 2 -5.44 9.42 10.48
C ARG A 2 -4.95 9.59 9.06
N ILE A 3 -5.89 9.74 8.14
CA ILE A 3 -5.56 10.16 6.79
C ILE A 3 -5.18 11.64 6.84
N ILE A 4 -4.08 11.98 6.17
CA ILE A 4 -3.48 13.31 6.27
C ILE A 4 -4.10 14.27 5.28
N THR A 5 -4.31 13.86 4.04
CA THR A 5 -4.67 14.76 2.95
C THR A 5 -5.65 14.06 1.98
N GLY A 6 -6.38 14.86 1.23
CA GLY A 6 -7.26 14.38 0.17
C GLY A 6 -8.71 14.27 0.60
N LYS A 7 -9.48 13.51 -0.16
CA LYS A 7 -10.94 13.43 0.04
C LYS A 7 -11.35 12.80 1.37
N HIS A 8 -10.45 12.04 2.00
CA HIS A 8 -10.72 11.41 3.30
C HIS A 8 -9.91 12.03 4.42
N ARG A 9 -9.44 13.24 4.24
CA ARG A 9 -8.63 13.95 5.22
C ARG A 9 -9.25 13.88 6.61
N SER A 10 -8.40 13.62 7.60
CA SER A 10 -8.75 13.54 9.02
C SER A 10 -9.58 12.33 9.45
N ARG A 11 -9.95 11.46 8.52
CA ARG A 11 -10.65 10.23 8.88
C ARG A 11 -9.69 9.31 9.66
N VAL A 12 -10.22 8.70 10.69
CA VAL A 12 -9.46 7.80 11.55
C VAL A 12 -9.46 6.40 10.94
N LEU A 13 -8.29 5.78 10.88
CA LEU A 13 -8.14 4.40 10.44
C LEU A 13 -7.88 3.51 11.64
N GLU A 14 -8.47 2.31 11.60
CA GLU A 14 -8.18 1.26 12.55
C GLU A 14 -6.76 0.77 12.34
N THR A 15 -6.05 0.44 13.41
CA THR A 15 -4.70 -0.10 13.36
C THR A 15 -4.67 -1.49 13.96
N LEU A 16 -3.60 -2.23 13.69
CA LEU A 16 -3.40 -3.53 14.30
C LEU A 16 -3.15 -3.36 15.79
N GLU A 17 -3.68 -4.28 16.58
CA GLU A 17 -3.54 -4.24 18.03
C GLU A 17 -2.09 -4.38 18.47
N GLY A 18 -1.80 -3.89 19.66
CA GLY A 18 -0.52 -4.01 20.29
C GLY A 18 0.44 -2.91 19.88
N ASN A 19 1.59 -3.29 19.43
CA ASN A 19 2.74 -2.40 19.31
C ASN A 19 2.89 -1.77 17.95
N ASN A 20 1.92 -1.94 17.09
CA ASN A 20 2.11 -1.63 15.68
C ASN A 20 1.85 -0.17 15.35
N THR A 21 1.28 0.56 16.28
CA THR A 21 1.10 1.99 16.12
C THR A 21 2.30 2.70 16.73
N ARG A 22 3.23 3.10 15.89
CA ARG A 22 4.40 3.86 16.31
C ARG A 22 4.13 5.34 16.10
N PRO A 23 4.56 6.22 17.02
CA PRO A 23 4.43 7.65 16.81
C PRO A 23 5.05 8.14 15.50
N MET A 24 6.10 7.48 15.05
CA MET A 24 6.80 7.84 13.82
C MET A 24 6.05 7.50 12.55
N MET A 25 5.05 6.61 12.60
CA MET A 25 4.36 6.17 11.38
C MET A 25 3.67 7.31 10.64
N GLY A 26 3.03 8.22 11.36
CA GLY A 26 2.39 9.36 10.74
C GLY A 26 3.37 10.27 10.04
N VAL A 27 4.50 10.54 10.68
CA VAL A 27 5.56 11.37 10.11
C VAL A 27 6.17 10.72 8.88
N MET A 28 6.43 9.42 8.95
CA MET A 28 6.98 8.66 7.82
C MET A 28 6.01 8.67 6.64
N LYS A 29 4.74 8.44 6.91
CA LYS A 29 3.70 8.46 5.89
C LYS A 29 3.65 9.82 5.19
N GLU A 30 3.64 10.90 5.96
CA GLU A 30 3.64 12.25 5.41
C GLU A 30 4.87 12.50 4.55
N SER A 31 6.04 12.11 5.03
CA SER A 31 7.29 12.28 4.31
C SER A 31 7.29 11.53 2.98
N VAL A 32 6.83 10.29 2.97
CA VAL A 32 6.74 9.48 1.76
C VAL A 32 5.83 10.18 0.73
N PHE A 33 4.64 10.59 1.14
CA PHE A 33 3.70 11.19 0.20
C PHE A 33 4.09 12.59 -0.23
N ASN A 34 4.81 13.34 0.58
CA ASN A 34 5.36 14.62 0.14
C ASN A 34 6.42 14.43 -0.93
N THR A 35 7.13 13.32 -0.88
CA THR A 35 8.18 13.02 -1.86
C THR A 35 7.60 12.51 -3.18
N ILE A 36 6.62 11.62 -3.13
CA ILE A 36 6.10 10.94 -4.32
C ILE A 36 4.83 11.57 -4.89
N GLY A 37 4.18 12.47 -4.13
CA GLY A 37 2.96 13.14 -4.56
C GLY A 37 3.14 14.64 -4.58
N PRO A 38 2.38 15.39 -3.77
CA PRO A 38 1.44 14.96 -2.72
C PRO A 38 0.09 14.42 -3.22
N TYR A 39 -0.24 14.67 -4.48
CA TYR A 39 -1.49 14.20 -5.09
C TYR A 39 -1.19 13.34 -6.31
N PHE A 40 -2.14 12.47 -6.65
CA PHE A 40 -1.99 11.54 -7.76
C PHE A 40 -3.10 11.76 -8.80
N ASP A 41 -2.79 11.41 -10.04
CA ASP A 41 -3.76 11.50 -11.15
C ASP A 41 -4.12 10.07 -11.57
N GLU A 42 -5.05 9.48 -10.85
CA GLU A 42 -5.63 8.16 -11.13
C GLU A 42 -4.64 7.03 -11.37
N ILE A 43 -3.58 6.98 -10.56
CA ILE A 43 -2.57 5.93 -10.66
C ILE A 43 -3.06 4.61 -10.08
N GLU A 44 -2.44 3.52 -10.52
CA GLU A 44 -2.68 2.19 -9.99
C GLU A 44 -1.52 1.74 -9.09
N ILE A 45 -1.85 1.14 -7.96
CA ILE A 45 -0.93 0.85 -6.88
C ILE A 45 -0.90 -0.64 -6.58
N LEU A 46 0.30 -1.14 -6.29
CA LEU A 46 0.51 -2.45 -5.69
C LEU A 46 1.12 -2.25 -4.30
N ASP A 47 0.46 -2.79 -3.29
CA ASP A 47 0.88 -2.69 -1.90
C ASP A 47 1.14 -4.11 -1.40
N LEU A 48 2.39 -4.55 -1.44
CA LEU A 48 2.72 -5.97 -1.25
C LEU A 48 2.67 -6.45 0.20
N PHE A 49 2.76 -5.54 1.17
CA PHE A 49 2.72 -5.89 2.59
C PHE A 49 1.81 -4.88 3.28
N GLY A 50 0.52 -5.08 3.11
CA GLY A 50 -0.47 -4.05 3.36
C GLY A 50 -0.66 -3.60 4.80
N GLY A 51 -0.44 -4.48 5.77
CA GLY A 51 -0.65 -4.14 7.17
C GLY A 51 -2.08 -3.72 7.46
N SER A 52 -2.28 -2.48 7.88
CA SER A 52 -3.62 -1.93 8.13
C SER A 52 -4.24 -1.30 6.89
N GLY A 53 -3.51 -1.23 5.79
CA GLY A 53 -3.94 -0.56 4.58
C GLY A 53 -3.71 0.94 4.58
N ALA A 54 -3.02 1.47 5.56
CA ALA A 54 -2.87 2.92 5.75
C ALA A 54 -2.21 3.61 4.55
N LEU A 55 -1.19 3.00 3.96
CA LEU A 55 -0.50 3.60 2.82
C LEU A 55 -1.40 3.66 1.59
N SER A 56 -2.05 2.54 1.27
CA SER A 56 -2.96 2.48 0.13
C SER A 56 -4.13 3.44 0.29
N LEU A 57 -4.71 3.51 1.49
CA LEU A 57 -5.86 4.38 1.73
C LEU A 57 -5.47 5.85 1.71
N GLU A 58 -4.28 6.19 2.18
CA GLU A 58 -3.76 7.53 2.03
C GLU A 58 -3.63 7.90 0.54
N ALA A 59 -3.08 6.98 -0.26
CA ALA A 59 -2.93 7.20 -1.69
C ALA A 59 -4.28 7.36 -2.40
N ILE A 60 -5.25 6.53 -2.05
CA ILE A 60 -6.62 6.63 -2.61
C ILE A 60 -7.22 8.00 -2.25
N SER A 61 -7.04 8.42 -1.00
CA SER A 61 -7.51 9.74 -0.56
C SER A 61 -6.89 10.87 -1.38
N ARG A 62 -5.68 10.69 -1.85
CA ARG A 62 -4.92 11.70 -2.61
C ARG A 62 -5.11 11.61 -4.12
N GLY A 63 -5.98 10.72 -4.59
CA GLY A 63 -6.34 10.66 -6.00
C GLY A 63 -5.95 9.40 -6.76
N ALA A 64 -5.35 8.41 -6.10
CA ALA A 64 -5.07 7.14 -6.77
C ALA A 64 -6.38 6.47 -7.17
N LYS A 65 -6.37 5.76 -8.29
CA LYS A 65 -7.56 5.12 -8.83
C LYS A 65 -7.85 3.80 -8.15
N HIS A 66 -6.84 2.97 -7.98
CA HIS A 66 -7.03 1.62 -7.44
C HIS A 66 -5.76 1.13 -6.76
N SER A 67 -5.91 0.37 -5.69
CA SER A 67 -4.80 -0.30 -5.03
C SER A 67 -5.08 -1.78 -4.87
N TYR A 68 -4.11 -2.61 -5.22
CA TYR A 68 -4.10 -4.04 -4.93
C TYR A 68 -3.28 -4.22 -3.66
N ILE A 69 -3.95 -4.58 -2.57
CA ILE A 69 -3.30 -4.76 -1.27
C ILE A 69 -3.12 -6.25 -1.02
N VAL A 70 -1.88 -6.66 -0.90
CA VAL A 70 -1.52 -8.05 -0.59
C VAL A 70 -1.15 -8.13 0.87
N GLU A 71 -1.80 -9.02 1.61
CA GLU A 71 -1.55 -9.18 3.03
C GLU A 71 -1.80 -10.63 3.45
N LEU A 72 -0.81 -11.24 4.09
CA LEU A 72 -0.89 -12.63 4.51
C LEU A 72 -1.72 -12.83 5.78
N SER A 73 -1.63 -11.90 6.71
CA SER A 73 -2.29 -12.01 8.02
C SER A 73 -3.81 -11.79 7.91
N ARG A 74 -4.58 -12.75 8.38
CA ARG A 74 -6.05 -12.60 8.43
C ARG A 74 -6.49 -11.47 9.32
N ASP A 75 -5.81 -11.27 10.44
CA ASP A 75 -6.15 -10.17 11.35
C ASP A 75 -5.91 -8.82 10.70
N ALA A 76 -4.81 -8.69 9.97
CA ALA A 76 -4.53 -7.48 9.23
C ALA A 76 -5.56 -7.26 8.12
N VAL A 77 -5.96 -8.31 7.42
CA VAL A 77 -6.99 -8.20 6.37
C VAL A 77 -8.31 -7.71 6.93
N LYS A 78 -8.68 -8.14 8.15
CA LYS A 78 -9.89 -7.63 8.80
C LYS A 78 -9.80 -6.13 9.03
N VAL A 79 -8.65 -5.65 9.49
CA VAL A 79 -8.43 -4.22 9.71
C VAL A 79 -8.52 -3.47 8.39
N ILE A 80 -7.86 -3.97 7.35
CA ILE A 80 -7.93 -3.36 6.01
C ILE A 80 -9.38 -3.28 5.54
N THR A 81 -10.11 -4.38 5.67
CA THR A 81 -11.51 -4.45 5.24
C THR A 81 -12.38 -3.43 5.97
N ASN A 82 -12.20 -3.32 7.29
CA ASN A 82 -12.94 -2.35 8.08
C ASN A 82 -12.63 -0.92 7.65
N ASN A 83 -11.37 -0.63 7.41
CA ASN A 83 -10.95 0.70 6.96
C ASN A 83 -11.53 1.04 5.59
N VAL A 84 -11.46 0.09 4.66
CA VAL A 84 -12.00 0.28 3.31
C VAL A 84 -13.50 0.56 3.37
N LYS A 85 -14.23 -0.22 4.16
CA LYS A 85 -15.68 -0.03 4.33
C LYS A 85 -16.00 1.31 4.97
N SER A 86 -15.25 1.68 5.99
CA SER A 86 -15.43 2.96 6.68
C SER A 86 -15.32 4.14 5.72
N LEU A 87 -14.40 4.06 4.76
CA LEU A 87 -14.20 5.10 3.77
C LEU A 87 -15.06 4.94 2.53
N LYS A 88 -15.83 3.85 2.43
CA LYS A 88 -16.66 3.53 1.26
C LYS A 88 -15.82 3.43 -0.02
N GLU A 89 -14.66 2.80 0.09
CA GLU A 89 -13.74 2.65 -1.03
C GLU A 89 -13.61 1.21 -1.51
N GLU A 90 -14.66 0.42 -1.34
CA GLU A 90 -14.65 -0.99 -1.75
C GLU A 90 -14.36 -1.17 -3.25
N ASN A 91 -14.76 -0.21 -4.06
CA ASN A 91 -14.51 -0.28 -5.50
C ASN A 91 -13.10 0.14 -5.91
N SER A 92 -12.37 0.77 -4.99
CA SER A 92 -11.03 1.28 -5.27
C SER A 92 -9.92 0.41 -4.70
N VAL A 93 -10.27 -0.68 -4.03
CA VAL A 93 -9.29 -1.55 -3.36
C VAL A 93 -9.61 -3.01 -3.65
N SER A 94 -8.59 -3.74 -4.05
CA SER A 94 -8.66 -5.21 -4.15
C SER A 94 -7.77 -5.79 -3.06
N ILE A 95 -8.36 -6.56 -2.16
CA ILE A 95 -7.62 -7.17 -1.06
C ILE A 95 -7.29 -8.61 -1.43
N MET A 96 -6.00 -8.96 -1.38
CA MET A 96 -5.51 -10.29 -1.69
C MET A 96 -4.90 -10.89 -0.42
N ASN A 97 -5.69 -11.73 0.26
CA ASN A 97 -5.24 -12.38 1.50
C ASN A 97 -4.48 -13.65 1.15
N MET A 98 -3.23 -13.49 0.80
CA MET A 98 -2.36 -14.58 0.37
C MET A 98 -0.90 -14.16 0.47
N ASP A 99 -0.01 -15.13 0.31
CA ASP A 99 1.41 -14.87 0.21
C ASP A 99 1.69 -14.02 -1.03
N TYR A 100 2.64 -13.10 -0.93
CA TYR A 100 2.95 -12.18 -2.03
C TYR A 100 3.40 -12.91 -3.31
N LYS A 101 4.04 -14.07 -3.18
CA LYS A 101 4.47 -14.84 -4.35
C LYS A 101 3.28 -15.35 -5.15
N ILE A 102 2.24 -15.80 -4.46
CA ILE A 102 1.01 -16.25 -5.10
C ILE A 102 0.28 -15.07 -5.73
N ALA A 103 0.21 -13.95 -5.01
CA ALA A 103 -0.44 -12.76 -5.52
C ALA A 103 0.23 -12.25 -6.80
N LEU A 104 1.55 -12.22 -6.83
CA LEU A 104 2.27 -11.77 -8.03
C LEU A 104 1.99 -12.65 -9.24
N ARG A 105 1.84 -13.96 -9.05
CA ARG A 105 1.45 -14.83 -10.17
C ARG A 105 0.07 -14.49 -10.69
N LYS A 106 -0.87 -14.20 -9.78
CA LYS A 106 -2.24 -13.83 -10.16
C LYS A 106 -2.30 -12.48 -10.84
N LEU A 107 -1.36 -11.60 -10.58
CA LEU A 107 -1.32 -10.25 -11.12
C LEU A 107 -0.49 -10.14 -12.40
N GLU A 108 0.00 -11.25 -12.95
CA GLU A 108 0.77 -11.22 -14.19
C GLU A 108 0.00 -10.50 -15.29
N GLY A 109 0.70 -9.67 -16.05
CA GLY A 109 0.11 -8.86 -17.12
C GLY A 109 -0.34 -7.49 -16.68
N LYS A 110 -0.42 -7.24 -15.37
CA LYS A 110 -0.76 -5.90 -14.86
C LYS A 110 0.50 -5.10 -14.62
N GLN A 111 0.39 -3.80 -14.78
CA GLN A 111 1.49 -2.86 -14.51
C GLN A 111 1.03 -1.81 -13.53
N PHE A 112 1.95 -1.34 -12.70
CA PHE A 112 1.63 -0.42 -11.61
C PHE A 112 2.47 0.85 -11.69
N ASP A 113 1.86 1.96 -11.32
CA ASP A 113 2.53 3.25 -11.25
C ASP A 113 3.33 3.41 -9.97
N LEU A 114 2.83 2.85 -8.89
CA LEU A 114 3.43 2.97 -7.57
C LEU A 114 3.37 1.63 -6.88
N ILE A 115 4.51 1.20 -6.34
CA ILE A 115 4.60 -0.06 -5.60
C ILE A 115 5.16 0.22 -4.23
N PHE A 116 4.36 -0.07 -3.20
CA PHE A 116 4.81 0.00 -1.82
C PHE A 116 5.47 -1.32 -1.43
N LEU A 117 6.69 -1.23 -0.94
CA LEU A 117 7.46 -2.37 -0.46
C LEU A 117 7.86 -2.11 0.99
N ASP A 118 7.09 -2.65 1.91
CA ASP A 118 7.36 -2.53 3.35
C ASP A 118 7.30 -3.90 4.01
N PRO A 119 8.23 -4.81 3.64
CA PRO A 119 8.23 -6.14 4.22
C PRO A 119 8.56 -6.10 5.71
N PRO A 120 8.02 -7.05 6.50
CA PRO A 120 8.27 -7.07 7.94
C PRO A 120 9.72 -7.35 8.29
N TYR A 121 10.49 -7.87 7.35
CA TYR A 121 11.89 -8.24 7.55
C TYR A 121 12.75 -7.78 6.38
N LYS A 122 13.95 -7.68 6.51
CA LYS A 122 15.18 -7.75 5.69
C LYS A 122 15.18 -7.12 4.30
N LEU A 123 16.17 -6.28 4.11
CA LEU A 123 16.51 -5.65 2.85
C LEU A 123 16.75 -6.62 1.69
N ASN A 124 17.17 -7.86 1.98
CA ASN A 124 17.40 -8.87 0.94
C ASN A 124 16.15 -9.17 0.12
N ILE A 125 15.01 -9.25 0.81
CA ILE A 125 13.73 -9.50 0.14
C ILE A 125 13.39 -8.35 -0.80
N VAL A 126 13.68 -7.12 -0.39
CA VAL A 126 13.39 -5.95 -1.22
C VAL A 126 14.15 -6.00 -2.53
N ASN A 127 15.44 -6.30 -2.50
CA ASN A 127 16.24 -6.38 -3.72
C ASN A 127 15.74 -7.48 -4.65
N GLU A 128 15.43 -8.64 -4.11
CA GLU A 128 14.88 -9.77 -4.90
C GLU A 128 13.54 -9.40 -5.51
N LEU A 129 12.67 -8.71 -4.75
CA LEU A 129 11.37 -8.29 -5.25
C LEU A 129 11.49 -7.25 -6.36
N ILE A 130 12.36 -6.28 -6.21
CA ILE A 130 12.56 -5.28 -7.25
C ILE A 130 13.01 -5.95 -8.54
N TYR A 131 13.95 -6.88 -8.45
CA TYR A 131 14.44 -7.62 -9.60
C TYR A 131 13.30 -8.40 -10.26
N TYR A 132 12.54 -9.14 -9.46
CA TYR A 132 11.41 -9.93 -9.95
C TYR A 132 10.38 -9.04 -10.67
N LEU A 133 10.02 -7.92 -10.05
CA LEU A 133 9.02 -7.02 -10.59
C LEU A 133 9.47 -6.41 -11.93
N LYS A 134 10.75 -6.10 -12.06
CA LYS A 134 11.30 -5.64 -13.33
C LYS A 134 11.27 -6.73 -14.40
N GLU A 135 11.73 -7.93 -14.05
CA GLU A 135 11.84 -9.04 -15.00
C GLU A 135 10.48 -9.53 -15.50
N HIS A 136 9.45 -9.42 -14.68
CA HIS A 136 8.12 -9.91 -15.01
C HIS A 136 7.15 -8.82 -15.47
N ASN A 137 7.68 -7.68 -15.87
CA ASN A 137 6.92 -6.58 -16.50
C ASN A 137 5.79 -5.99 -15.64
N PHE A 138 6.01 -5.89 -14.33
CA PHE A 138 5.08 -5.20 -13.45
C PHE A 138 5.25 -3.68 -13.48
N LEU A 139 6.32 -3.20 -14.08
CA LEU A 139 6.65 -1.79 -14.12
C LEU A 139 6.36 -1.19 -15.49
N LYS A 140 5.99 0.07 -15.50
CA LYS A 140 5.87 0.85 -16.73
C LYS A 140 6.76 2.08 -16.60
N SER A 141 6.89 2.85 -17.68
CA SER A 141 7.69 4.06 -17.66
C SER A 141 7.21 4.99 -16.55
N GLY A 142 8.12 5.43 -15.70
CA GLY A 142 7.78 6.32 -14.61
C GLY A 142 7.31 5.66 -13.33
N SER A 143 7.30 4.32 -13.26
CA SER A 143 6.92 3.62 -12.03
C SER A 143 7.85 3.95 -10.88
N ILE A 144 7.26 4.03 -9.68
CA ILE A 144 7.97 4.40 -8.47
C ILE A 144 7.86 3.27 -7.45
N PHE A 145 8.99 2.93 -6.82
CA PHE A 145 8.98 2.08 -5.63
C PHE A 145 9.04 2.97 -4.39
N ALA A 146 8.21 2.70 -3.42
CA ALA A 146 8.24 3.41 -2.14
C ALA A 146 8.59 2.43 -1.02
N PHE A 147 9.57 2.81 -0.19
CA PHE A 147 10.05 2.02 0.93
C PHE A 147 9.78 2.80 2.22
N PRO A 148 8.55 2.70 2.78
CA PRO A 148 8.16 3.53 3.91
C PRO A 148 8.67 3.01 5.27
N PHE A 149 9.80 2.35 5.30
CA PHE A 149 10.42 1.85 6.51
C PHE A 149 11.81 2.47 6.73
N THR A 150 12.23 2.50 7.94
CA THR A 150 13.57 2.98 8.29
C THR A 150 14.53 1.83 8.49
#